data_8d87566a48511c47ace1b6a0ea781819
#
_entry.id   8d87566a48511c47ace1b6a0ea781819
#
_cell.length_a   1.000
_cell.length_b   1.000
_cell.length_c   1.000
_cell.angle_alpha   90.00
_cell.angle_beta   90.00
_cell.angle_gamma   90.00
#
_symmetry.space_group_name_H-M   'P 1'
#
loop_
_entity.id
_entity.type
_entity.pdbx_description
1 polymer ?
#
loop_
_entity_poly.entity_id
_entity_poly.type
_entity_poly.pdbx_seq_one_letter_code
_entity_poly.pdbx_strand_id
1 'polypeptide(L)'
;MCETGPAVNPVPIGGTPQCRMTPYEEETPLPYAPEQDHDRAFLEQAIAQSRRSLDPGTKKPFGAVVVVGGEVVGVGSNRVVEACDPTAHAEVVALRDAGRRLGTFLLEGGTLYSSCEPCPMCLTACYWAGISRLVYAADRHDAARNGHPDLQFYRELALPNRERRLLDEVNVEGEVRSAAVEVLAAWAAAQPGPVEPKL
;
A
#
# COMPACT_ATOMS: atom_id res chain seq x y z
N MET A 1 34.20 58.28 16.25
CA MET A 1 33.73 58.35 14.85
C MET A 1 33.40 56.95 14.43
N CYS A 2 32.09 56.63 14.43
CA CYS A 2 31.58 55.33 13.98
C CYS A 2 31.20 55.47 12.50
N GLU A 3 31.88 54.73 11.67
CA GLU A 3 31.52 54.62 10.24
C GLU A 3 30.28 53.74 10.07
N THR A 4 29.23 54.30 9.52
CA THR A 4 28.00 53.59 9.13
C THR A 4 28.21 52.86 7.78
N GLY A 5 28.18 51.55 7.81
CA GLY A 5 28.19 50.70 6.58
C GLY A 5 26.94 50.91 5.73
N PRO A 6 26.98 50.55 4.45
CA PRO A 6 25.90 50.84 3.50
C PRO A 6 24.65 49.99 3.79
N ALA A 7 23.50 50.68 3.69
CA ALA A 7 22.18 50.07 3.83
C ALA A 7 21.95 49.02 2.72
N VAL A 8 21.64 47.78 3.14
CA VAL A 8 21.23 46.72 2.22
C VAL A 8 19.72 46.87 1.94
N ASN A 9 19.38 47.13 0.69
CA ASN A 9 18.03 47.17 0.22
C ASN A 9 17.39 45.78 0.34
N PRO A 10 16.16 45.63 0.86
CA PRO A 10 15.47 44.33 0.88
C PRO A 10 15.10 43.93 -0.56
N VAL A 11 15.51 42.70 -0.92
CA VAL A 11 15.08 42.04 -2.17
C VAL A 11 13.58 41.78 -2.07
N PRO A 12 12.76 42.15 -3.07
CA PRO A 12 11.34 41.83 -3.06
C PRO A 12 11.18 40.32 -3.11
N ILE A 13 10.52 39.77 -2.11
CA ILE A 13 10.09 38.36 -2.04
C ILE A 13 9.00 38.21 -3.12
N GLY A 14 9.40 37.71 -4.29
CA GLY A 14 8.50 37.37 -5.38
C GLY A 14 7.42 36.44 -4.89
N GLY A 15 6.18 36.65 -5.35
CA GLY A 15 4.99 35.95 -4.92
C GLY A 15 5.17 34.44 -4.91
N THR A 16 4.62 33.83 -3.87
CA THR A 16 4.45 32.39 -3.73
C THR A 16 3.89 31.81 -5.03
N PRO A 17 4.56 30.81 -5.65
CA PRO A 17 3.95 30.07 -6.74
C PRO A 17 2.67 29.43 -6.17
N GLN A 18 1.52 29.90 -6.64
CA GLN A 18 0.29 29.16 -6.45
C GLN A 18 0.45 27.85 -7.19
N CYS A 19 0.81 26.79 -6.47
CA CYS A 19 0.74 25.44 -6.96
C CYS A 19 -0.76 25.19 -7.28
N ARG A 20 -1.12 25.35 -8.55
CA ARG A 20 -2.40 24.88 -9.04
C ARG A 20 -2.33 23.37 -8.90
N MET A 21 -2.99 22.84 -7.88
CA MET A 21 -3.35 21.43 -7.85
C MET A 21 -4.24 21.23 -9.09
N THR A 22 -3.67 20.64 -10.14
CA THR A 22 -4.51 20.06 -11.19
C THR A 22 -5.42 19.06 -10.47
N PRO A 23 -6.74 19.08 -10.71
CA PRO A 23 -7.60 18.04 -10.21
C PRO A 23 -6.95 16.71 -10.60
N TYR A 24 -6.85 15.77 -9.66
CA TYR A 24 -6.49 14.38 -9.95
C TYR A 24 -7.43 13.95 -11.08
N GLU A 25 -6.93 13.94 -12.30
CA GLU A 25 -7.69 13.44 -13.44
C GLU A 25 -8.02 12.00 -13.08
N GLU A 26 -9.30 11.68 -13.04
CA GLU A 26 -9.77 10.32 -12.85
C GLU A 26 -9.14 9.51 -13.99
N GLU A 27 -8.01 8.84 -13.69
CA GLU A 27 -7.43 7.88 -14.63
C GLU A 27 -8.53 6.85 -14.87
N THR A 28 -9.08 6.88 -16.07
CA THR A 28 -10.03 5.87 -16.51
C THR A 28 -9.34 4.52 -16.30
N PRO A 29 -9.91 3.60 -15.50
CA PRO A 29 -9.31 2.29 -15.32
C PRO A 29 -9.02 1.69 -16.70
N LEU A 30 -7.82 1.14 -16.87
CA LEU A 30 -7.49 0.44 -18.12
C LEU A 30 -8.62 -0.55 -18.40
N PRO A 31 -9.22 -0.52 -19.60
CA PRO A 31 -10.35 -1.38 -19.90
C PRO A 31 -9.94 -2.84 -19.67
N TYR A 32 -10.77 -3.54 -18.90
CA TYR A 32 -10.61 -4.98 -18.68
C TYR A 32 -10.57 -5.67 -20.05
N ALA A 33 -9.40 -6.18 -20.42
CA ALA A 33 -9.25 -6.98 -21.62
C ALA A 33 -9.89 -8.36 -21.35
N PRO A 34 -10.86 -8.81 -22.14
CA PRO A 34 -11.62 -10.03 -21.88
C PRO A 34 -10.83 -11.32 -22.11
N GLU A 35 -9.52 -11.29 -22.03
CA GLU A 35 -8.65 -12.42 -22.35
C GLU A 35 -8.73 -13.59 -21.36
N GLN A 36 -9.66 -13.52 -20.34
CA GLN A 36 -9.39 -14.35 -19.19
C GLN A 36 -10.66 -14.82 -18.48
N ASP A 37 -11.30 -15.83 -19.01
CA ASP A 37 -12.28 -16.64 -18.26
C ASP A 37 -11.72 -17.13 -16.91
N HIS A 38 -10.39 -17.33 -16.83
CA HIS A 38 -9.69 -17.68 -15.59
C HIS A 38 -9.72 -16.56 -14.54
N ASP A 39 -9.54 -15.28 -14.94
CA ASP A 39 -9.59 -14.16 -14.00
C ASP A 39 -10.95 -14.04 -13.34
N ARG A 40 -11.99 -14.23 -14.13
CA ARG A 40 -13.36 -14.20 -13.62
C ARG A 40 -13.57 -15.26 -12.55
N ALA A 41 -13.12 -16.49 -12.78
CA ALA A 41 -13.27 -17.59 -11.82
C ALA A 41 -12.53 -17.31 -10.50
N PHE A 42 -11.35 -16.72 -10.55
CA PHE A 42 -10.59 -16.34 -9.34
C PHE A 42 -11.19 -15.11 -8.64
N LEU A 43 -11.69 -14.11 -9.38
CA LEU A 43 -12.44 -13.00 -8.79
C LEU A 43 -13.71 -13.47 -8.09
N GLU A 44 -14.46 -14.41 -8.69
CA GLU A 44 -15.64 -15.01 -8.06
C GLU A 44 -15.28 -15.71 -6.73
N GLN A 45 -14.11 -16.35 -6.65
CA GLN A 45 -13.61 -16.92 -5.40
C GLN A 45 -13.25 -15.83 -4.37
N ALA A 46 -12.60 -14.75 -4.77
CA ALA A 46 -12.32 -13.61 -3.89
C ALA A 46 -13.63 -12.99 -3.36
N ILE A 47 -14.63 -12.80 -4.23
CA ILE A 47 -15.96 -12.32 -3.85
C ILE A 47 -16.66 -13.31 -2.91
N ALA A 48 -16.52 -14.62 -3.12
CA ALA A 48 -17.06 -15.62 -2.20
C ALA A 48 -16.42 -15.52 -0.81
N GLN A 49 -15.12 -15.20 -0.71
CA GLN A 49 -14.49 -14.92 0.58
C GLN A 49 -15.05 -13.66 1.25
N SER A 50 -15.34 -12.59 0.47
CA SER A 50 -15.93 -11.37 1.02
C SER A 50 -17.33 -11.62 1.61
N ARG A 51 -18.14 -12.47 0.99
CA ARG A 51 -19.49 -12.83 1.47
C ARG A 51 -19.47 -13.51 2.84
N ARG A 52 -18.40 -14.21 3.20
CA ARG A 52 -18.24 -14.83 4.56
C ARG A 52 -18.25 -13.79 5.68
N SER A 53 -18.00 -12.52 5.34
CA SER A 53 -18.02 -11.40 6.29
C SER A 53 -19.41 -10.83 6.52
N LEU A 54 -20.42 -11.26 5.74
CA LEU A 54 -21.81 -10.83 5.89
C LEU A 54 -22.55 -11.59 7.01
N ASP A 55 -22.00 -12.70 7.52
CA ASP A 55 -22.48 -13.37 8.71
C ASP A 55 -22.37 -12.45 9.94
N PRO A 56 -23.30 -12.50 10.91
CA PRO A 56 -23.70 -11.34 11.66
C PRO A 56 -22.56 -10.56 12.31
N GLY A 57 -22.34 -9.39 11.77
CA GLY A 57 -22.19 -8.18 12.56
C GLY A 57 -20.79 -7.63 12.76
N THR A 58 -19.64 -8.25 12.37
CA THR A 58 -18.35 -7.70 12.81
C THR A 58 -17.25 -7.65 11.77
N LYS A 59 -17.41 -8.27 10.62
CA LYS A 59 -16.35 -8.39 9.63
C LYS A 59 -16.56 -7.40 8.48
N LYS A 60 -15.48 -6.79 7.99
CA LYS A 60 -15.54 -5.97 6.77
C LYS A 60 -15.60 -6.88 5.55
N PRO A 61 -16.44 -6.55 4.52
CA PRO A 61 -16.78 -7.46 3.41
C PRO A 61 -15.71 -7.47 2.32
N PHE A 62 -14.49 -7.86 2.66
CA PHE A 62 -13.38 -7.97 1.72
C PHE A 62 -12.85 -9.40 1.69
N GLY A 63 -12.50 -9.86 0.49
CA GLY A 63 -11.95 -11.18 0.24
C GLY A 63 -10.88 -11.15 -0.84
N ALA A 64 -9.89 -12.04 -0.74
CA ALA A 64 -8.80 -12.13 -1.70
C ALA A 64 -8.33 -13.58 -1.88
N VAL A 65 -7.77 -13.89 -3.05
CA VAL A 65 -7.04 -15.12 -3.32
C VAL A 65 -5.72 -14.82 -4.01
N VAL A 66 -4.69 -15.62 -3.72
CA VAL A 66 -3.40 -15.58 -4.39
C VAL A 66 -3.28 -16.82 -5.27
N VAL A 67 -2.89 -16.61 -6.52
CA VAL A 67 -2.72 -17.66 -7.54
C VAL A 67 -1.29 -17.67 -8.02
N VAL A 68 -0.65 -18.83 -8.03
CA VAL A 68 0.70 -19.06 -8.59
C VAL A 68 0.62 -20.28 -9.49
N GLY A 69 1.13 -20.17 -10.72
CA GLY A 69 1.10 -21.28 -11.66
C GLY A 69 -0.31 -21.77 -12.03
N GLY A 70 -1.33 -20.91 -11.92
CA GLY A 70 -2.73 -21.26 -12.19
C GLY A 70 -3.47 -21.90 -11.01
N GLU A 71 -2.81 -22.12 -9.88
CA GLU A 71 -3.39 -22.72 -8.68
C GLU A 71 -3.59 -21.70 -7.55
N VAL A 72 -4.69 -21.84 -6.80
CA VAL A 72 -4.94 -21.01 -5.60
C VAL A 72 -4.06 -21.49 -4.46
N VAL A 73 -3.05 -20.69 -4.13
CA VAL A 73 -2.08 -20.98 -3.07
C VAL A 73 -2.35 -20.22 -1.77
N GLY A 74 -3.21 -19.18 -1.81
CA GLY A 74 -3.56 -18.41 -0.62
C GLY A 74 -4.98 -17.90 -0.68
N VAL A 75 -5.66 -17.88 0.46
CA VAL A 75 -7.05 -17.44 0.60
C VAL A 75 -7.17 -16.54 1.81
N GLY A 76 -7.89 -15.41 1.66
CA GLY A 76 -8.09 -14.45 2.75
C GLY A 76 -9.46 -13.83 2.76
N SER A 77 -9.99 -13.63 3.96
CA SER A 77 -11.09 -12.71 4.25
C SER A 77 -10.62 -11.70 5.30
N ASN A 78 -11.26 -10.53 5.37
CA ASN A 78 -10.89 -9.53 6.37
C ASN A 78 -11.11 -10.07 7.78
N ARG A 79 -10.09 -9.94 8.65
CA ARG A 79 -10.06 -10.43 10.02
C ARG A 79 -9.63 -9.38 11.04
N VAL A 80 -9.68 -8.09 10.66
CA VAL A 80 -9.23 -6.98 11.51
C VAL A 80 -9.85 -7.03 12.90
N VAL A 81 -11.16 -7.18 12.97
CA VAL A 81 -11.90 -7.20 14.25
C VAL A 81 -11.63 -8.49 15.01
N GLU A 82 -11.68 -9.64 14.34
CA GLU A 82 -11.48 -10.97 14.94
C GLU A 82 -10.06 -11.13 15.52
N ALA A 83 -9.06 -10.65 14.79
CA ALA A 83 -7.65 -10.78 15.19
C ALA A 83 -7.15 -9.61 16.04
N CYS A 84 -7.96 -8.55 16.24
CA CYS A 84 -7.50 -7.27 16.82
C CYS A 84 -6.23 -6.76 16.12
N ASP A 85 -6.12 -6.96 14.81
CA ASP A 85 -4.97 -6.62 13.98
C ASP A 85 -5.41 -5.71 12.83
N PRO A 86 -5.04 -4.41 12.85
CA PRO A 86 -5.43 -3.47 11.79
C PRO A 86 -4.85 -3.84 10.40
N THR A 87 -3.85 -4.71 10.36
CA THR A 87 -3.23 -5.17 9.11
C THR A 87 -3.88 -6.43 8.54
N ALA A 88 -4.80 -7.08 9.26
CA ALA A 88 -5.46 -8.33 8.84
C ALA A 88 -6.53 -8.10 7.76
N HIS A 89 -6.22 -7.29 6.74
CA HIS A 89 -7.00 -7.16 5.52
C HIS A 89 -7.01 -8.47 4.72
N ALA A 90 -8.00 -8.68 3.88
CA ALA A 90 -8.18 -9.92 3.13
C ALA A 90 -6.94 -10.26 2.29
N GLU A 91 -6.36 -9.28 1.63
CA GLU A 91 -5.17 -9.43 0.80
C GLU A 91 -3.96 -9.87 1.62
N VAL A 92 -3.71 -9.19 2.75
CA VAL A 92 -2.60 -9.53 3.66
C VAL A 92 -2.81 -10.93 4.25
N VAL A 93 -4.04 -11.30 4.60
CA VAL A 93 -4.36 -12.65 5.06
C VAL A 93 -4.10 -13.69 3.97
N ALA A 94 -4.48 -13.41 2.72
CA ALA A 94 -4.22 -14.29 1.58
C ALA A 94 -2.71 -14.44 1.29
N LEU A 95 -1.94 -13.34 1.33
CA LEU A 95 -0.47 -13.38 1.18
C LEU A 95 0.19 -14.20 2.28
N ARG A 96 -0.24 -14.03 3.54
CA ARG A 96 0.24 -14.82 4.68
C ARG A 96 -0.11 -16.31 4.55
N ASP A 97 -1.30 -16.63 4.04
CA ASP A 97 -1.71 -18.00 3.80
C ASP A 97 -0.87 -18.65 2.70
N ALA A 98 -0.66 -17.95 1.58
CA ALA A 98 0.21 -18.38 0.49
C ALA A 98 1.65 -18.62 0.98
N GLY A 99 2.22 -17.66 1.71
CA GLY A 99 3.58 -17.77 2.24
C GLY A 99 3.77 -18.96 3.18
N ARG A 100 2.79 -19.24 4.04
CA ARG A 100 2.82 -20.43 4.91
C ARG A 100 2.74 -21.73 4.12
N ARG A 101 1.89 -21.80 3.10
CA ARG A 101 1.73 -23.01 2.29
C ARG A 101 2.94 -23.30 1.42
N LEU A 102 3.56 -22.27 0.87
CA LEU A 102 4.70 -22.39 -0.02
C LEU A 102 6.04 -22.37 0.70
N GLY A 103 6.08 -22.03 1.99
CA GLY A 103 7.32 -21.92 2.76
C GLY A 103 8.22 -20.76 2.33
N THR A 104 7.68 -19.74 1.66
CA THR A 104 8.40 -18.55 1.20
C THR A 104 7.54 -17.29 1.30
N PHE A 105 8.17 -16.15 1.48
CA PHE A 105 7.50 -14.85 1.40
C PHE A 105 7.48 -14.26 -0.01
N LEU A 106 8.31 -14.78 -0.93
CA LEU A 106 8.36 -14.36 -2.33
C LEU A 106 7.40 -15.20 -3.17
N LEU A 107 6.44 -14.54 -3.77
CA LEU A 107 5.36 -15.11 -4.58
C LEU A 107 5.49 -14.65 -6.04
N GLU A 108 6.73 -14.67 -6.53
CA GLU A 108 7.08 -14.20 -7.89
C GLU A 108 6.24 -14.90 -8.96
N GLY A 109 5.79 -14.15 -9.95
CA GLY A 109 4.87 -14.64 -10.99
C GLY A 109 3.43 -14.84 -10.50
N GLY A 110 3.16 -14.59 -9.21
CA GLY A 110 1.83 -14.71 -8.63
C GLY A 110 0.90 -13.58 -9.04
N THR A 111 -0.39 -13.88 -9.04
CA THR A 111 -1.47 -12.92 -9.20
C THR A 111 -2.29 -12.86 -7.91
N LEU A 112 -2.56 -11.66 -7.43
CA LEU A 112 -3.54 -11.46 -6.36
C LEU A 112 -4.87 -11.01 -6.97
N TYR A 113 -5.94 -11.71 -6.65
CA TYR A 113 -7.30 -11.35 -6.98
C TYR A 113 -8.01 -10.85 -5.73
N SER A 114 -8.61 -9.65 -5.81
CA SER A 114 -9.30 -9.03 -4.69
C SER A 114 -10.73 -8.66 -5.05
N SER A 115 -11.65 -8.80 -4.11
CA SER A 115 -13.04 -8.36 -4.28
C SER A 115 -13.17 -6.84 -4.42
N CYS A 116 -12.17 -6.10 -3.95
CA CYS A 116 -12.09 -4.65 -4.06
C CYS A 116 -10.64 -4.22 -4.29
N GLU A 117 -10.45 -3.04 -4.87
CA GLU A 117 -9.14 -2.42 -5.04
C GLU A 117 -8.38 -2.39 -3.70
N PRO A 118 -7.18 -2.97 -3.63
CA PRO A 118 -6.39 -2.99 -2.41
C PRO A 118 -6.03 -1.59 -1.93
N CYS A 119 -6.18 -1.32 -0.64
CA CYS A 119 -5.71 -0.09 -0.04
C CYS A 119 -4.16 0.05 -0.14
N PRO A 120 -3.57 1.23 0.11
CA PRO A 120 -2.12 1.41 -0.02
C PRO A 120 -1.29 0.42 0.79
N MET A 121 -1.73 0.02 1.99
CA MET A 121 -1.05 -1.00 2.79
C MET A 121 -1.00 -2.36 2.07
N CYS A 122 -2.14 -2.81 1.54
CA CYS A 122 -2.25 -4.09 0.83
C CYS A 122 -1.49 -4.07 -0.50
N LEU A 123 -1.54 -2.95 -1.23
CA LEU A 123 -0.78 -2.77 -2.46
C LEU A 123 0.74 -2.87 -2.19
N THR A 124 1.22 -2.19 -1.15
CA THR A 124 2.63 -2.28 -0.75
C THR A 124 3.01 -3.69 -0.30
N ALA A 125 2.11 -4.40 0.40
CA ALA A 125 2.34 -5.80 0.76
C ALA A 125 2.48 -6.71 -0.46
N CYS A 126 1.74 -6.44 -1.55
CA CYS A 126 1.90 -7.16 -2.82
C CYS A 126 3.29 -6.94 -3.43
N TYR A 127 3.81 -5.70 -3.40
CA TYR A 127 5.18 -5.42 -3.85
C TYR A 127 6.21 -6.18 -3.02
N TRP A 128 6.11 -6.17 -1.68
CA TRP A 128 7.01 -6.94 -0.82
C TRP A 128 6.95 -8.45 -1.06
N ALA A 129 5.79 -8.96 -1.43
CA ALA A 129 5.60 -10.37 -1.77
C ALA A 129 6.05 -10.73 -3.18
N GLY A 130 6.44 -9.78 -4.02
CA GLY A 130 6.81 -10.02 -5.43
C GLY A 130 5.62 -10.43 -6.30
N ILE A 131 4.40 -10.04 -5.94
CA ILE A 131 3.21 -10.27 -6.78
C ILE A 131 3.38 -9.52 -8.10
N SER A 132 3.22 -10.23 -9.21
CA SER A 132 3.46 -9.71 -10.54
C SER A 132 2.21 -9.09 -11.17
N ARG A 133 1.01 -9.46 -10.69
CA ARG A 133 -0.26 -9.01 -11.24
C ARG A 133 -1.31 -8.87 -10.15
N LEU A 134 -2.08 -7.79 -10.24
CA LEU A 134 -3.20 -7.51 -9.35
C LEU A 134 -4.47 -7.36 -10.20
N VAL A 135 -5.54 -8.07 -9.81
CA VAL A 135 -6.85 -8.00 -10.44
C VAL A 135 -7.91 -7.78 -9.35
N TYR A 136 -8.77 -6.80 -9.52
CA TYR A 136 -9.82 -6.50 -8.54
C TYR A 136 -11.15 -6.20 -9.22
N ALA A 137 -12.26 -6.36 -8.47
CA ALA A 137 -13.60 -6.19 -8.98
C ALA A 137 -14.16 -4.78 -8.71
N ALA A 138 -14.43 -4.42 -7.45
CA ALA A 138 -14.88 -3.08 -7.07
C ALA A 138 -13.69 -2.13 -6.97
N ASP A 139 -13.89 -0.85 -7.26
CA ASP A 139 -12.84 0.15 -7.11
C ASP A 139 -12.87 0.84 -5.73
N ARG A 140 -11.88 1.70 -5.47
CA ARG A 140 -11.76 2.50 -4.24
C ARG A 140 -12.91 3.48 -4.03
N HIS A 141 -13.56 3.93 -5.11
CA HIS A 141 -14.70 4.82 -5.05
C HIS A 141 -15.97 4.05 -4.68
N ASP A 142 -16.12 2.80 -5.16
CA ASP A 142 -17.16 1.90 -4.71
C ASP A 142 -17.04 1.65 -3.21
N ALA A 143 -15.84 1.38 -2.72
CA ALA A 143 -15.56 1.22 -1.30
C ALA A 143 -15.94 2.48 -0.50
N ALA A 144 -15.53 3.66 -0.96
CA ALA A 144 -15.82 4.92 -0.29
C ALA A 144 -17.33 5.21 -0.22
N ARG A 145 -18.09 4.95 -1.31
CA ARG A 145 -19.55 5.09 -1.32
C ARG A 145 -20.25 4.16 -0.33
N ASN A 146 -19.60 3.04 0.02
CA ASN A 146 -20.11 2.05 0.97
C ASN A 146 -19.49 2.16 2.37
N GLY A 147 -18.93 3.33 2.74
CA GLY A 147 -18.48 3.61 4.11
C GLY A 147 -17.08 3.14 4.45
N HIS A 148 -16.26 2.81 3.46
CA HIS A 148 -14.85 2.43 3.65
C HIS A 148 -13.93 3.57 3.20
N PRO A 149 -13.28 4.32 4.12
CA PRO A 149 -12.63 5.60 3.83
C PRO A 149 -11.20 5.47 3.29
N ASP A 150 -10.83 4.36 2.62
CA ASP A 150 -9.47 4.09 2.17
C ASP A 150 -8.92 5.15 1.20
N LEU A 151 -9.82 5.84 0.49
CA LEU A 151 -9.48 6.95 -0.42
C LEU A 151 -8.69 8.06 0.27
N GLN A 152 -8.92 8.31 1.56
CA GLN A 152 -8.16 9.31 2.33
C GLN A 152 -6.68 8.93 2.44
N PHE A 153 -6.33 7.63 2.55
CA PHE A 153 -4.95 7.19 2.66
C PHE A 153 -4.19 7.35 1.36
N TYR A 154 -4.83 7.12 0.21
CA TYR A 154 -4.23 7.40 -1.09
C TYR A 154 -3.89 8.88 -1.24
N ARG A 155 -4.81 9.77 -0.84
CA ARG A 155 -4.60 11.22 -0.89
C ARG A 155 -3.49 11.66 0.06
N GLU A 156 -3.48 11.14 1.30
CA GLU A 156 -2.49 11.47 2.31
C GLU A 156 -1.08 11.03 1.88
N LEU A 157 -0.93 9.81 1.35
CA LEU A 157 0.35 9.30 0.90
C LEU A 157 0.90 9.97 -0.37
N ALA A 158 0.04 10.60 -1.16
CA ALA A 158 0.47 11.42 -2.31
C ALA A 158 1.07 12.77 -1.89
N LEU A 159 0.88 13.19 -0.64
CA LEU A 159 1.44 14.44 -0.12
C LEU A 159 2.89 14.26 0.33
N PRO A 160 3.73 15.31 0.22
CA PRO A 160 5.02 15.33 0.90
C PRO A 160 4.84 15.12 2.42
N ASN A 161 5.80 14.45 3.09
CA ASN A 161 5.70 14.12 4.51
C ASN A 161 5.29 15.31 5.39
N ARG A 162 5.82 16.51 5.12
CA ARG A 162 5.51 17.73 5.88
C ARG A 162 4.07 18.22 5.76
N GLU A 163 3.35 17.76 4.73
CA GLU A 163 1.97 18.15 4.44
C GLU A 163 0.95 17.11 4.90
N ARG A 164 1.41 15.92 5.30
CA ARG A 164 0.57 14.85 5.86
C ARG A 164 0.00 15.26 7.21
N ARG A 165 -1.22 14.87 7.50
CA ARG A 165 -1.96 15.31 8.69
C ARG A 165 -2.60 14.17 9.50
N LEU A 166 -2.69 12.98 8.92
CA LEU A 166 -3.29 11.83 9.62
C LEU A 166 -2.35 11.21 10.65
N LEU A 167 -1.04 11.43 10.52
CA LEU A 167 -0.03 10.91 11.42
C LEU A 167 1.04 11.99 11.61
N ASP A 168 1.48 12.20 12.84
CA ASP A 168 2.62 13.04 13.13
C ASP A 168 3.93 12.23 12.95
N GLU A 169 4.65 12.54 11.87
CA GLU A 169 5.88 11.85 11.48
C GLU A 169 7.08 12.67 11.97
N VAL A 170 7.79 12.15 12.98
CA VAL A 170 8.96 12.80 13.55
C VAL A 170 10.21 11.99 13.24
N ASN A 171 11.18 12.61 12.56
CA ASN A 171 12.53 12.06 12.38
C ASN A 171 13.45 12.56 13.48
N VAL A 172 14.02 11.66 14.25
CA VAL A 172 14.96 11.97 15.34
C VAL A 172 16.39 11.97 14.79
N GLU A 173 17.14 13.02 15.11
CA GLU A 173 18.55 13.22 14.74
C GLU A 173 19.52 12.87 15.88
N GLY A 174 20.83 12.99 15.62
CA GLY A 174 21.89 12.82 16.62
C GLY A 174 22.25 11.36 16.90
N GLU A 175 22.65 11.07 18.14
CA GLU A 175 23.18 9.77 18.54
C GLU A 175 22.19 8.61 18.35
N VAL A 176 20.90 8.86 18.58
CA VAL A 176 19.85 7.84 18.42
C VAL A 176 19.73 7.43 16.95
N ARG A 177 19.77 8.40 16.04
CA ARG A 177 19.79 8.12 14.59
C ARG A 177 21.04 7.33 14.20
N SER A 178 22.22 7.75 14.72
CA SER A 178 23.49 7.09 14.42
C SER A 178 23.46 5.62 14.86
N ALA A 179 23.00 5.32 16.06
CA ALA A 179 22.86 3.95 16.54
C ALA A 179 21.93 3.09 15.65
N ALA A 180 20.82 3.65 15.17
CA ALA A 180 19.94 2.92 14.24
C ALA A 180 20.62 2.66 12.90
N VAL A 181 21.36 3.61 12.35
CA VAL A 181 22.12 3.46 11.10
C VAL A 181 23.22 2.41 11.24
N GLU A 182 23.91 2.35 12.39
CA GLU A 182 24.93 1.33 12.68
C GLU A 182 24.36 -0.10 12.59
N VAL A 183 23.14 -0.34 13.10
CA VAL A 183 22.48 -1.65 12.99
C VAL A 183 22.22 -2.01 11.54
N LEU A 184 21.74 -1.05 10.74
CA LEU A 184 21.51 -1.28 9.30
C LEU A 184 22.83 -1.60 8.56
N ALA A 185 23.88 -0.85 8.86
CA ALA A 185 25.20 -1.05 8.28
C ALA A 185 25.80 -2.42 8.67
N ALA A 186 25.69 -2.81 9.95
CA ALA A 186 26.14 -4.10 10.42
C ALA A 186 25.39 -5.26 9.75
N TRP A 187 24.07 -5.12 9.59
CA TRP A 187 23.29 -6.12 8.87
C TRP A 187 23.73 -6.22 7.40
N ALA A 188 23.89 -5.09 6.71
CA ALA A 188 24.33 -5.07 5.32
C ALA A 188 25.71 -5.73 5.14
N ALA A 189 26.66 -5.45 6.05
CA ALA A 189 28.00 -6.02 6.04
C ALA A 189 28.02 -7.55 6.28
N ALA A 190 27.01 -8.09 6.95
CA ALA A 190 26.87 -9.51 7.22
C ALA A 190 26.23 -10.30 6.04
N GLN A 191 25.76 -9.62 4.99
CA GLN A 191 25.18 -10.30 3.84
C GLN A 191 26.26 -10.91 2.94
N PRO A 192 26.00 -12.04 2.25
CA PRO A 192 26.96 -12.74 1.41
C PRO A 192 27.30 -12.00 0.10
N GLY A 193 26.70 -10.87 -0.16
CA GLY A 193 26.90 -10.06 -1.36
C GLY A 193 26.28 -8.67 -1.24
N PRO A 194 26.40 -7.82 -2.29
CA PRO A 194 25.79 -6.50 -2.29
C PRO A 194 24.31 -6.58 -2.00
N VAL A 195 23.83 -5.74 -1.07
CA VAL A 195 22.39 -5.58 -0.81
C VAL A 195 21.85 -4.66 -1.88
N GLU A 196 21.26 -5.23 -2.92
CA GLU A 196 20.57 -4.46 -3.95
C GLU A 196 19.12 -4.25 -3.57
N PRO A 197 18.55 -3.06 -3.83
CA PRO A 197 17.12 -2.84 -3.71
C PRO A 197 16.39 -3.81 -4.66
N LYS A 198 15.48 -4.60 -4.13
CA LYS A 198 14.59 -5.44 -4.96
C LYS A 198 13.46 -4.56 -5.50
N LEU A 199 13.71 -3.80 -6.55
CA LEU A 199 12.70 -3.08 -7.34
C LEU A 199 13.08 -3.15 -8.81
#